data_532f6ded44df4261c61352369662fca9
#
_entry.id   532f6ded44df4261c61352369662fca9
#
_cell.length_a   1.000
_cell.length_b   1.000
_cell.length_c   1.000
_cell.angle_alpha   90.00
_cell.angle_beta   90.00
_cell.angle_gamma   90.00
#
_symmetry.space_group_name_H-M   'P 1'
#
loop_
_entity.id
_entity.type
_entity.pdbx_description
1 polymer ?
#
loop_
_entity_poly.entity_id
_entity_poly.type
_entity_poly.pdbx_seq_one_letter_code
_entity_poly.pdbx_strand_id
1 'polypeptide(L)'
;LIFFFFCLSIGVHLLNLLVIPAVVMIYYFKRHKVSNWGTFFAFFIGCVITGLVQKAMIQWTIKGAGNFDVLFVNDFGLPYFSGFAFFFVFIAAIFYFGIRIAIKKNWNFLRLGIWSLSFMMLGCFSSYFTTLVRGNANPALDMSNVDNPINLVSYLAREQYGDWPIIYGQDFTAQPIDNKITETYVKSNGKYEKNGRKVEYVYAPEDMHLFPRMWDQGNEQGHADYYANWMQIG
;
A
#
# COMPACT_ATOMS: atom_id res chain seq x y z
N LEU A 1 -2.62 -4.63 -22.01
CA LEU A 1 -3.26 -5.87 -21.51
C LEU A 1 -2.40 -6.57 -20.47
N ILE A 2 -1.08 -6.82 -20.70
CA ILE A 2 -0.20 -7.48 -19.72
C ILE A 2 -0.23 -6.77 -18.38
N PHE A 3 -0.08 -5.46 -18.34
CA PHE A 3 -0.14 -4.66 -17.11
C PHE A 3 -1.50 -4.75 -16.41
N PHE A 4 -2.60 -4.82 -17.16
CA PHE A 4 -3.93 -5.01 -16.61
C PHE A 4 -4.06 -6.35 -15.88
N PHE A 5 -3.76 -7.46 -16.54
CA PHE A 5 -3.86 -8.80 -15.94
C PHE A 5 -2.88 -8.99 -14.78
N PHE A 6 -1.69 -8.41 -14.90
CA PHE A 6 -0.70 -8.44 -13.82
C PHE A 6 -1.26 -7.73 -12.56
N CYS A 7 -1.81 -6.54 -12.70
CA CYS A 7 -2.37 -5.80 -11.59
C CYS A 7 -3.69 -6.37 -11.08
N LEU A 8 -4.50 -6.96 -11.95
CA LEU A 8 -5.66 -7.75 -11.53
C LEU A 8 -5.23 -8.90 -10.60
N SER A 9 -4.16 -9.60 -10.95
CA SER A 9 -3.55 -10.65 -10.12
C SER A 9 -3.06 -10.12 -8.76
N ILE A 10 -2.45 -8.92 -8.71
CA ILE A 10 -2.08 -8.26 -7.44
C ILE A 10 -3.32 -7.97 -6.60
N GLY A 11 -4.41 -7.53 -7.22
CA GLY A 11 -5.67 -7.27 -6.54
C GLY A 11 -6.28 -8.52 -5.90
N VAL A 12 -6.03 -9.71 -6.45
CA VAL A 12 -6.43 -11.00 -5.86
C VAL A 12 -5.47 -11.40 -4.74
N HIS A 13 -4.17 -11.27 -4.96
CA HIS A 13 -3.16 -11.65 -3.97
C HIS A 13 -1.95 -10.73 -4.01
N LEU A 14 -1.70 -10.03 -2.92
CA LEU A 14 -0.64 -9.00 -2.82
C LEU A 14 0.77 -9.56 -3.05
N LEU A 15 1.02 -10.86 -2.76
CA LEU A 15 2.32 -11.49 -3.03
C LEU A 15 2.70 -11.50 -4.51
N ASN A 16 1.75 -11.32 -5.43
CA ASN A 16 2.05 -11.21 -6.86
C ASN A 16 2.91 -9.97 -7.20
N LEU A 17 3.01 -9.00 -6.27
CA LEU A 17 3.99 -7.91 -6.37
C LEU A 17 5.43 -8.40 -6.46
N LEU A 18 5.76 -9.54 -5.87
CA LEU A 18 7.11 -10.12 -5.91
C LEU A 18 7.52 -10.58 -7.31
N VAL A 19 6.60 -10.66 -8.26
CA VAL A 19 6.91 -10.94 -9.67
C VAL A 19 7.61 -9.74 -10.34
N ILE A 20 7.43 -8.51 -9.84
CA ILE A 20 8.03 -7.30 -10.44
C ILE A 20 9.56 -7.39 -10.49
N PRO A 21 10.29 -7.69 -9.41
CA PRO A 21 11.75 -7.85 -9.46
C PRO A 21 12.18 -8.93 -10.46
N ALA A 22 11.47 -10.06 -10.53
CA ALA A 22 11.77 -11.13 -11.50
C ALA A 22 11.60 -10.65 -12.94
N VAL A 23 10.54 -9.92 -13.27
CA VAL A 23 10.32 -9.37 -14.62
C VAL A 23 11.40 -8.36 -14.97
N VAL A 24 11.81 -7.49 -14.05
CA VAL A 24 12.91 -6.52 -14.28
C VAL A 24 14.22 -7.25 -14.54
N MET A 25 14.53 -8.31 -13.79
CA MET A 25 15.72 -9.12 -14.00
C MET A 25 15.69 -9.84 -15.36
N ILE A 26 14.56 -10.44 -15.75
CA ILE A 26 14.41 -11.08 -17.07
C ILE A 26 14.64 -10.06 -18.19
N TYR A 27 14.09 -8.85 -18.05
CA TYR A 27 14.31 -7.77 -19.02
C TYR A 27 15.79 -7.39 -19.10
N TYR A 28 16.47 -7.25 -17.96
CA TYR A 28 17.91 -6.97 -17.91
C TYR A 28 18.72 -8.04 -18.62
N PHE A 29 18.52 -9.31 -18.31
CA PHE A 29 19.25 -10.43 -18.94
C PHE A 29 19.01 -10.54 -20.45
N LYS A 30 17.82 -10.14 -20.91
CA LYS A 30 17.49 -10.18 -22.34
C LYS A 30 18.10 -9.01 -23.14
N ARG A 31 18.32 -7.86 -22.50
CA ARG A 31 18.66 -6.60 -23.19
C ARG A 31 20.08 -6.11 -22.95
N HIS A 32 20.72 -6.57 -21.90
CA HIS A 32 22.03 -6.09 -21.48
C HIS A 32 23.03 -7.23 -21.31
N LYS A 33 24.33 -6.90 -21.39
CA LYS A 33 25.38 -7.85 -21.04
C LYS A 33 25.35 -8.11 -19.54
N VAL A 34 25.31 -9.39 -19.15
CA VAL A 34 25.21 -9.80 -17.76
C VAL A 34 26.50 -9.46 -17.01
N SER A 35 26.36 -8.78 -15.89
CA SER A 35 27.42 -8.44 -14.96
C SER A 35 26.90 -8.60 -13.53
N ASN A 36 27.76 -8.98 -12.58
CA ASN A 36 27.35 -9.14 -11.17
C ASN A 36 26.74 -7.87 -10.60
N TRP A 37 27.36 -6.73 -10.83
CA TRP A 37 26.84 -5.42 -10.41
C TRP A 37 25.54 -5.04 -11.13
N GLY A 38 25.48 -5.32 -12.45
CA GLY A 38 24.27 -5.06 -13.23
C GLY A 38 23.08 -5.91 -12.75
N THR A 39 23.32 -7.16 -12.40
CA THR A 39 22.29 -8.05 -11.80
C THR A 39 21.81 -7.53 -10.46
N PHE A 40 22.73 -7.12 -9.60
CA PHE A 40 22.39 -6.52 -8.29
C PHE A 40 21.54 -5.25 -8.45
N PHE A 41 21.94 -4.34 -9.34
CA PHE A 41 21.19 -3.12 -9.59
C PHE A 41 19.83 -3.40 -10.24
N ALA A 42 19.72 -4.35 -11.16
CA ALA A 42 18.45 -4.74 -11.76
C ALA A 42 17.47 -5.28 -10.71
N PHE A 43 17.94 -6.13 -9.79
CA PHE A 43 17.13 -6.61 -8.66
C PHE A 43 16.69 -5.46 -7.75
N PHE A 44 17.62 -4.58 -7.36
CA PHE A 44 17.33 -3.44 -6.50
C PHE A 44 16.30 -2.49 -7.14
N ILE A 45 16.44 -2.18 -8.44
CA ILE A 45 15.44 -1.40 -9.19
C ILE A 45 14.08 -2.09 -9.15
N GLY A 46 14.04 -3.41 -9.33
CA GLY A 46 12.80 -4.20 -9.21
C GLY A 46 12.14 -4.04 -7.84
N CYS A 47 12.92 -4.10 -6.76
CA CYS A 47 12.42 -3.90 -5.40
C CYS A 47 11.89 -2.47 -5.18
N VAL A 48 12.58 -1.45 -5.70
CA VAL A 48 12.13 -0.05 -5.65
C VAL A 48 10.80 0.12 -6.40
N ILE A 49 10.68 -0.44 -7.61
CA ILE A 49 9.43 -0.40 -8.37
C ILE A 49 8.31 -1.10 -7.60
N THR A 50 8.58 -2.24 -6.98
CA THR A 50 7.59 -2.95 -6.13
C THR A 50 7.09 -2.05 -4.99
N GLY A 51 8.01 -1.40 -4.28
CA GLY A 51 7.66 -0.45 -3.21
C GLY A 51 6.84 0.74 -3.71
N LEU A 52 7.20 1.30 -4.87
CA LEU A 52 6.44 2.40 -5.49
C LEU A 52 5.03 1.96 -5.89
N VAL A 53 4.88 0.79 -6.49
CA VAL A 53 3.55 0.26 -6.85
C VAL A 53 2.70 0.05 -5.59
N GLN A 54 3.26 -0.57 -4.55
CA GLN A 54 2.53 -0.82 -3.30
C GLN A 54 2.15 0.47 -2.56
N LYS A 55 3.10 1.39 -2.37
CA LYS A 55 2.89 2.61 -1.57
C LYS A 55 2.22 3.72 -2.37
N ALA A 56 2.82 4.11 -3.50
CA ALA A 56 2.34 5.26 -4.26
C ALA A 56 1.09 4.93 -5.09
N MET A 57 1.14 3.85 -5.89
CA MET A 57 0.02 3.55 -6.78
C MET A 57 -1.19 2.98 -6.03
N ILE A 58 -0.98 2.07 -5.07
CA ILE A 58 -2.11 1.41 -4.39
C ILE A 58 -2.55 2.25 -3.18
N GLN A 59 -1.69 2.39 -2.16
CA GLN A 59 -2.11 2.97 -0.88
C GLN A 59 -2.36 4.49 -0.95
N TRP A 60 -1.44 5.28 -1.55
CA TRP A 60 -1.62 6.73 -1.59
C TRP A 60 -2.77 7.17 -2.49
N THR A 61 -3.03 6.44 -3.57
CA THR A 61 -4.18 6.73 -4.45
C THR A 61 -5.50 6.54 -3.69
N ILE A 62 -5.66 5.43 -2.97
CA ILE A 62 -6.87 5.20 -2.18
C ILE A 62 -6.97 6.19 -1.01
N LYS A 63 -5.84 6.49 -0.34
CA LYS A 63 -5.81 7.51 0.73
C LYS A 63 -6.22 8.89 0.18
N GLY A 64 -5.73 9.26 -1.00
CA GLY A 64 -6.14 10.48 -1.68
C GLY A 64 -7.64 10.48 -1.96
N ALA A 65 -8.15 9.40 -2.55
CA ALA A 65 -9.59 9.26 -2.83
C ALA A 65 -10.45 9.32 -1.56
N GLY A 66 -9.98 8.71 -0.45
CA GLY A 66 -10.64 8.79 0.86
C GLY A 66 -10.68 10.22 1.43
N ASN A 67 -9.56 10.95 1.35
CA ASN A 67 -9.52 12.34 1.79
C ASN A 67 -10.44 13.25 0.98
N PHE A 68 -10.53 13.02 -0.35
CA PHE A 68 -11.48 13.72 -1.20
C PHE A 68 -12.92 13.39 -0.82
N ASP A 69 -13.20 12.14 -0.48
CA ASP A 69 -14.54 11.74 -0.05
C ASP A 69 -14.93 12.41 1.28
N VAL A 70 -14.02 12.45 2.26
CA VAL A 70 -14.25 13.17 3.52
C VAL A 70 -14.54 14.64 3.27
N LEU A 71 -13.76 15.31 2.43
CA LEU A 71 -13.97 16.72 2.08
C LEU A 71 -15.33 16.94 1.41
N PHE A 72 -15.69 16.11 0.44
CA PHE A 72 -16.95 16.26 -0.29
C PHE A 72 -18.17 16.01 0.59
N VAL A 73 -18.11 15.02 1.46
CA VAL A 73 -19.21 14.67 2.37
C VAL A 73 -19.32 15.67 3.50
N ASN A 74 -18.21 16.02 4.15
CA ASN A 74 -18.25 16.85 5.35
C ASN A 74 -18.40 18.35 5.05
N ASP A 75 -17.69 18.86 4.03
CA ASP A 75 -17.67 20.29 3.74
C ASP A 75 -18.73 20.70 2.72
N PHE A 76 -18.97 19.87 1.69
CA PHE A 76 -19.96 20.17 0.67
C PHE A 76 -21.33 19.51 0.92
N GLY A 77 -21.45 18.60 1.92
CA GLY A 77 -22.72 17.92 2.23
C GLY A 77 -23.20 16.96 1.14
N LEU A 78 -22.30 16.43 0.33
CA LEU A 78 -22.61 15.49 -0.76
C LEU A 78 -22.72 14.05 -0.21
N PRO A 79 -23.39 13.14 -0.93
CA PRO A 79 -23.48 11.75 -0.52
C PRO A 79 -22.12 11.07 -0.40
N TYR A 80 -22.02 10.02 0.43
CA TYR A 80 -20.85 9.16 0.51
C TYR A 80 -20.41 8.65 -0.86
N PHE A 81 -19.11 8.49 -1.06
CA PHE A 81 -18.45 8.10 -2.31
C PHE A 81 -18.49 9.14 -3.43
N SER A 82 -19.08 10.33 -3.24
CA SER A 82 -19.07 11.38 -4.25
C SER A 82 -17.65 11.93 -4.51
N GLY A 83 -16.89 12.21 -3.46
CA GLY A 83 -15.50 12.66 -3.57
C GLY A 83 -14.58 11.56 -4.08
N PHE A 84 -14.83 10.31 -3.67
CA PHE A 84 -14.12 9.14 -4.18
C PHE A 84 -14.30 8.99 -5.70
N ALA A 85 -15.53 9.04 -6.20
CA ALA A 85 -15.81 8.99 -7.64
C ALA A 85 -15.18 10.16 -8.39
N PHE A 86 -15.33 11.38 -7.86
CA PHE A 86 -14.71 12.58 -8.44
C PHE A 86 -13.19 12.45 -8.56
N PHE A 87 -12.52 11.92 -7.55
CA PHE A 87 -11.07 11.74 -7.55
C PHE A 87 -10.62 10.82 -8.69
N PHE A 88 -11.30 9.69 -8.93
CA PHE A 88 -10.97 8.81 -10.06
C PHE A 88 -11.30 9.41 -11.41
N VAL A 89 -12.39 10.18 -11.54
CA VAL A 89 -12.69 10.93 -12.76
C VAL A 89 -11.60 11.99 -13.01
N PHE A 90 -11.11 12.66 -11.97
CA PHE A 90 -10.04 13.63 -12.07
C PHE A 90 -8.71 12.99 -12.52
N ILE A 91 -8.34 11.82 -11.95
CA ILE A 91 -7.17 11.06 -12.43
C ILE A 91 -7.34 10.63 -13.89
N ALA A 92 -8.52 10.14 -14.28
CA ALA A 92 -8.80 9.76 -15.65
C ALA A 92 -8.68 10.95 -16.62
N ALA A 93 -9.12 12.14 -16.21
CA ALA A 93 -8.93 13.36 -16.96
C ALA A 93 -7.45 13.73 -17.11
N ILE A 94 -6.64 13.65 -16.04
CA ILE A 94 -5.19 13.87 -16.09
C ILE A 94 -4.54 12.90 -17.10
N PHE A 95 -4.88 11.63 -17.07
CA PHE A 95 -4.35 10.64 -18.01
C PHE A 95 -4.78 10.95 -19.45
N TYR A 96 -6.05 11.28 -19.66
CA TYR A 96 -6.55 11.65 -20.98
C TYR A 96 -5.79 12.86 -21.57
N PHE A 97 -5.67 13.95 -20.81
CA PHE A 97 -4.92 15.13 -21.25
C PHE A 97 -3.43 14.84 -21.41
N GLY A 98 -2.83 14.04 -20.52
CA GLY A 98 -1.44 13.60 -20.62
C GLY A 98 -1.18 12.82 -21.92
N ILE A 99 -2.07 11.90 -22.28
CA ILE A 99 -1.99 11.15 -23.54
C ILE A 99 -2.13 12.09 -24.75
N ARG A 100 -3.09 13.02 -24.69
CA ARG A 100 -3.29 14.01 -25.78
C ARG A 100 -2.03 14.88 -26.00
N ILE A 101 -1.40 15.34 -24.91
CA ILE A 101 -0.15 16.12 -24.97
C ILE A 101 0.99 15.25 -25.50
N ALA A 102 1.12 14.01 -25.03
CA ALA A 102 2.16 13.09 -25.47
C ALA A 102 2.05 12.77 -26.97
N ILE A 103 0.82 12.61 -27.49
CA ILE A 103 0.56 12.42 -28.92
C ILE A 103 0.98 13.68 -29.70
N LYS A 104 0.53 14.87 -29.26
CA LYS A 104 0.82 16.16 -29.95
C LYS A 104 2.33 16.44 -30.03
N LYS A 105 3.08 16.06 -28.98
CA LYS A 105 4.55 16.27 -28.89
C LYS A 105 5.37 15.10 -29.38
N ASN A 106 4.75 14.03 -29.89
CA ASN A 106 5.42 12.77 -30.30
C ASN A 106 6.28 12.11 -29.19
N TRP A 107 5.88 12.28 -27.93
CA TRP A 107 6.56 11.67 -26.79
C TRP A 107 6.09 10.23 -26.56
N ASN A 108 6.59 9.31 -27.40
CA ASN A 108 6.16 7.92 -27.40
C ASN A 108 6.37 7.23 -26.05
N PHE A 109 7.49 7.50 -25.38
CA PHE A 109 7.79 6.93 -24.08
C PHE A 109 6.76 7.36 -23.00
N LEU A 110 6.45 8.65 -22.94
CA LEU A 110 5.45 9.17 -22.01
C LEU A 110 4.05 8.61 -22.29
N ARG A 111 3.68 8.54 -23.58
CA ARG A 111 2.41 7.95 -24.00
C ARG A 111 2.28 6.51 -23.55
N LEU A 112 3.33 5.69 -23.77
CA LEU A 112 3.35 4.28 -23.36
C LEU A 112 3.29 4.16 -21.83
N GLY A 113 4.02 5.01 -21.10
CA GLY A 113 4.02 5.04 -19.65
C GLY A 113 2.64 5.34 -19.05
N ILE A 114 1.95 6.38 -19.58
CA ILE A 114 0.60 6.74 -19.11
C ILE A 114 -0.40 5.61 -19.42
N TRP A 115 -0.36 5.02 -20.61
CA TRP A 115 -1.21 3.87 -20.95
C TRP A 115 -0.95 2.68 -20.03
N SER A 116 0.33 2.35 -19.78
CA SER A 116 0.69 1.25 -18.87
C SER A 116 0.15 1.50 -17.47
N LEU A 117 0.34 2.71 -16.93
CA LEU A 117 -0.15 3.09 -15.60
C LEU A 117 -1.67 3.06 -15.52
N SER A 118 -2.37 3.54 -16.57
CA SER A 118 -3.84 3.49 -16.64
C SER A 118 -4.36 2.06 -16.57
N PHE A 119 -3.76 1.14 -17.34
CA PHE A 119 -4.14 -0.27 -17.29
C PHE A 119 -3.78 -0.95 -15.97
N MET A 120 -2.65 -0.59 -15.36
CA MET A 120 -2.29 -1.05 -14.02
C MET A 120 -3.32 -0.63 -12.99
N MET A 121 -3.68 0.65 -12.95
CA MET A 121 -4.68 1.17 -12.03
C MET A 121 -6.04 0.51 -12.24
N LEU A 122 -6.47 0.37 -13.48
CA LEU A 122 -7.75 -0.29 -13.80
C LEU A 122 -7.77 -1.74 -13.30
N GLY A 123 -6.69 -2.49 -13.48
CA GLY A 123 -6.58 -3.88 -13.02
C GLY A 123 -6.63 -3.99 -11.49
N CYS A 124 -5.80 -3.22 -10.78
CA CYS A 124 -5.76 -3.25 -9.32
C CYS A 124 -7.06 -2.78 -8.68
N PHE A 125 -7.56 -1.62 -9.11
CA PHE A 125 -8.73 -1.03 -8.46
C PHE A 125 -10.04 -1.73 -8.79
N SER A 126 -10.16 -2.45 -9.91
CA SER A 126 -11.33 -3.28 -10.19
C SER A 126 -11.58 -4.33 -9.10
N SER A 127 -10.50 -4.96 -8.58
CA SER A 127 -10.59 -5.92 -7.47
C SER A 127 -10.88 -5.23 -6.14
N TYR A 128 -10.22 -4.12 -5.86
CA TYR A 128 -10.40 -3.40 -4.59
C TYR A 128 -11.78 -2.75 -4.46
N PHE A 129 -12.35 -2.28 -5.57
CA PHE A 129 -13.72 -1.77 -5.58
C PHE A 129 -14.74 -2.89 -5.32
N THR A 130 -14.46 -4.10 -5.75
CA THR A 130 -15.31 -5.26 -5.41
C THR A 130 -15.34 -5.49 -3.90
N THR A 131 -14.20 -5.35 -3.20
CA THR A 131 -14.12 -5.46 -1.74
C THR A 131 -14.96 -4.36 -1.08
N LEU A 132 -14.84 -3.11 -1.56
CA LEU A 132 -15.60 -1.97 -1.04
C LEU A 132 -17.11 -2.13 -1.24
N VAL A 133 -17.55 -2.61 -2.41
CA VAL A 133 -18.95 -2.87 -2.71
C VAL A 133 -19.51 -3.98 -1.82
N ARG A 134 -18.74 -5.05 -1.59
CA ARG A 134 -19.13 -6.15 -0.70
C ARG A 134 -19.20 -5.75 0.76
N GLY A 135 -18.28 -4.93 1.26
CA GLY A 135 -18.32 -4.38 2.61
C GLY A 135 -19.59 -3.57 2.88
N ASN A 136 -20.03 -2.76 1.89
CA ASN A 136 -21.28 -2.00 2.01
C ASN A 136 -22.55 -2.88 1.96
N ALA A 137 -22.46 -4.13 1.53
CA ALA A 137 -23.59 -5.08 1.56
C ALA A 137 -23.76 -5.77 2.93
N ASN A 138 -22.94 -5.43 3.93
CA ASN A 138 -22.97 -5.99 5.30
C ASN A 138 -23.01 -7.52 5.31
N PRO A 139 -21.99 -8.22 4.77
CA PRO A 139 -21.95 -9.67 4.77
C PRO A 139 -21.84 -10.21 6.20
N ALA A 140 -22.28 -11.46 6.42
CA ALA A 140 -22.23 -12.10 7.74
C ALA A 140 -20.81 -12.22 8.31
N LEU A 141 -19.79 -12.27 7.46
CA LEU A 141 -18.36 -12.23 7.82
C LEU A 141 -17.73 -11.00 7.14
N ASP A 142 -17.45 -9.97 7.93
CA ASP A 142 -16.74 -8.77 7.51
C ASP A 142 -15.60 -8.46 8.50
N MET A 143 -14.46 -9.08 8.29
CA MET A 143 -13.32 -9.03 9.21
C MET A 143 -12.67 -7.63 9.32
N SER A 144 -12.80 -6.80 8.30
CA SER A 144 -12.11 -5.50 8.22
C SER A 144 -13.07 -4.32 8.08
N ASN A 145 -14.36 -4.59 8.03
CA ASN A 145 -15.43 -3.61 7.81
C ASN A 145 -15.06 -2.55 6.74
N VAL A 146 -14.74 -3.04 5.53
CA VAL A 146 -14.31 -2.20 4.40
C VAL A 146 -15.53 -1.57 3.73
N ASP A 147 -16.26 -0.76 4.47
CA ASP A 147 -17.48 -0.09 4.03
C ASP A 147 -17.23 1.33 3.47
N ASN A 148 -16.02 1.85 3.65
CA ASN A 148 -15.61 3.19 3.21
C ASN A 148 -14.18 3.21 2.66
N PRO A 149 -13.79 4.25 1.89
CA PRO A 149 -12.45 4.35 1.30
C PRO A 149 -11.31 4.39 2.33
N ILE A 150 -11.57 4.88 3.56
CA ILE A 150 -10.55 5.01 4.61
C ILE A 150 -10.24 3.62 5.18
N ASN A 151 -11.26 2.82 5.47
CA ASN A 151 -11.08 1.44 5.91
C ASN A 151 -10.42 0.57 4.83
N LEU A 152 -10.67 0.88 3.55
CA LEU A 152 -9.96 0.23 2.44
C LEU A 152 -8.45 0.51 2.49
N VAL A 153 -7.99 1.71 2.90
CA VAL A 153 -6.56 1.99 3.08
C VAL A 153 -5.95 1.08 4.15
N SER A 154 -6.59 1.00 5.32
CA SER A 154 -6.13 0.15 6.43
C SER A 154 -6.07 -1.34 6.03
N TYR A 155 -7.08 -1.80 5.29
CA TYR A 155 -7.10 -3.15 4.72
C TYR A 155 -5.93 -3.41 3.76
N LEU A 156 -5.67 -2.49 2.81
CA LEU A 156 -4.57 -2.61 1.85
C LEU A 156 -3.18 -2.42 2.47
N ALA A 157 -3.10 -1.65 3.54
CA ALA A 157 -1.89 -1.53 4.35
C ALA A 157 -1.65 -2.75 5.25
N ARG A 158 -2.64 -3.65 5.36
CA ARG A 158 -2.59 -4.84 6.22
C ARG A 158 -2.39 -4.50 7.71
N GLU A 159 -2.92 -3.37 8.16
CA GLU A 159 -2.73 -2.85 9.51
C GLU A 159 -3.23 -3.82 10.60
N GLN A 160 -4.18 -4.68 10.27
CA GLN A 160 -4.68 -5.74 11.16
C GLN A 160 -3.62 -6.78 11.60
N TYR A 161 -2.52 -6.88 10.85
CA TYR A 161 -1.42 -7.80 11.18
C TYR A 161 -0.31 -7.15 11.99
N GLY A 162 -0.50 -5.91 12.42
CA GLY A 162 0.51 -5.11 13.12
C GLY A 162 1.54 -4.48 12.20
N ASP A 163 2.31 -3.55 12.78
CA ASP A 163 3.42 -2.90 12.09
C ASP A 163 4.73 -3.60 12.46
N TRP A 164 5.34 -4.20 11.47
CA TRP A 164 6.56 -4.99 11.63
C TRP A 164 7.71 -4.33 10.85
N PRO A 165 8.47 -3.42 11.47
CA PRO A 165 9.60 -2.80 10.81
C PRO A 165 10.70 -3.82 10.51
N ILE A 166 11.05 -3.95 9.21
CA ILE A 166 12.03 -4.95 8.74
C ILE A 166 13.44 -4.37 8.71
N ILE A 167 13.58 -3.10 8.28
CA ILE A 167 14.90 -2.50 8.03
C ILE A 167 15.41 -1.74 9.25
N TYR A 168 14.57 -0.88 9.82
CA TYR A 168 14.89 -0.05 10.97
C TYR A 168 13.67 0.05 11.88
N GLY A 169 13.85 -0.27 13.15
CA GLY A 169 12.76 -0.28 14.12
C GLY A 169 13.24 -0.61 15.52
N GLN A 170 12.28 -0.77 16.42
CA GLN A 170 12.53 -1.05 17.83
C GLN A 170 13.14 -2.44 18.05
N ASP A 171 14.01 -2.53 19.06
CA ASP A 171 14.52 -3.77 19.58
C ASP A 171 13.39 -4.60 20.25
N PHE A 172 13.63 -5.89 20.46
CA PHE A 172 12.66 -6.80 21.08
C PHE A 172 12.42 -6.52 22.57
N THR A 173 13.38 -5.90 23.24
CA THR A 173 13.29 -5.48 24.64
C THR A 173 12.71 -4.08 24.82
N ALA A 174 12.56 -3.32 23.73
CA ALA A 174 12.12 -1.94 23.76
C ALA A 174 10.71 -1.79 24.37
N GLN A 175 10.58 -0.87 25.31
CA GLN A 175 9.31 -0.49 25.86
C GLN A 175 8.82 0.83 25.22
N PRO A 176 7.54 0.96 24.91
CA PRO A 176 7.03 2.21 24.37
C PRO A 176 7.13 3.31 25.42
N ILE A 177 7.70 4.45 25.04
CA ILE A 177 7.83 5.65 25.90
C ILE A 177 6.64 6.58 25.75
N ASP A 178 5.94 6.54 24.61
CA ASP A 178 4.78 7.38 24.33
C ASP A 178 3.83 6.70 23.34
N ASN A 179 2.62 7.23 23.23
CA ASN A 179 1.59 6.75 22.31
C ASN A 179 1.12 7.88 21.41
N LYS A 180 1.33 7.75 20.13
CA LYS A 180 0.76 8.65 19.12
C LYS A 180 -0.62 8.15 18.73
N ILE A 181 -1.66 8.90 19.11
CA ILE A 181 -3.04 8.59 18.75
C ILE A 181 -3.37 9.28 17.43
N THR A 182 -3.67 8.48 16.41
CA THR A 182 -4.17 8.98 15.12
C THR A 182 -5.66 8.72 15.04
N GLU A 183 -6.44 9.75 14.77
CA GLU A 183 -7.89 9.66 14.62
C GLU A 183 -8.23 9.05 13.25
N THR A 184 -9.16 8.10 13.25
CA THR A 184 -9.74 7.53 12.06
C THR A 184 -11.17 8.00 11.86
N TYR A 185 -11.67 7.95 10.64
CA TYR A 185 -13.02 8.38 10.30
C TYR A 185 -13.98 7.19 10.24
N VAL A 186 -15.18 7.38 10.78
CA VAL A 186 -16.29 6.42 10.74
C VAL A 186 -17.50 7.11 10.12
N LYS A 187 -18.29 6.38 9.36
CA LYS A 187 -19.58 6.89 8.84
C LYS A 187 -20.57 7.04 9.97
N SER A 188 -21.13 8.23 10.17
CA SER A 188 -22.15 8.53 11.15
C SER A 188 -23.06 9.64 10.62
N ASN A 189 -24.37 9.46 10.75
CA ASN A 189 -25.38 10.49 10.48
C ASN A 189 -25.20 11.28 9.15
N GLY A 190 -24.76 10.62 8.10
CA GLY A 190 -24.54 11.24 6.79
C GLY A 190 -23.23 12.01 6.66
N LYS A 191 -22.31 11.92 7.65
CA LYS A 191 -20.99 12.53 7.66
C LYS A 191 -19.91 11.56 8.10
N TYR A 192 -18.66 11.90 7.84
CA TYR A 192 -17.50 11.23 8.41
C TYR A 192 -17.15 11.86 9.75
N GLU A 193 -17.34 11.14 10.83
CA GLU A 193 -16.96 11.57 12.19
C GLU A 193 -15.62 10.95 12.59
N LYS A 194 -14.82 11.72 13.35
CA LYS A 194 -13.56 11.24 13.92
C LYS A 194 -13.88 10.46 15.19
N ASN A 195 -13.96 9.15 15.09
CA ASN A 195 -14.32 8.28 16.22
C ASN A 195 -13.36 7.10 16.42
N GLY A 196 -12.64 6.69 15.41
CA GLY A 196 -11.65 5.64 15.53
C GLY A 196 -10.32 6.19 16.06
N ARG A 197 -9.62 5.39 16.86
CA ARG A 197 -8.28 5.71 17.37
C ARG A 197 -7.32 4.61 16.93
N LYS A 198 -6.32 4.99 16.14
CA LYS A 198 -5.17 4.13 15.87
C LYS A 198 -4.05 4.56 16.82
N VAL A 199 -3.59 3.64 17.65
CA VAL A 199 -2.47 3.86 18.56
C VAL A 199 -1.19 3.40 17.88
N GLU A 200 -0.24 4.31 17.69
CA GLU A 200 1.12 4.02 17.24
C GLU A 200 2.05 4.21 18.45
N TYR A 201 2.77 3.17 18.82
CA TYR A 201 3.73 3.22 19.91
C TYR A 201 5.00 3.93 19.45
N VAL A 202 5.50 4.84 20.29
CA VAL A 202 6.76 5.55 20.08
C VAL A 202 7.80 4.95 21.02
N TYR A 203 8.97 4.62 20.46
CA TYR A 203 10.07 4.01 21.19
C TYR A 203 11.24 4.98 21.30
N ALA A 204 12.10 4.77 22.28
CA ALA A 204 13.31 5.57 22.45
C ALA A 204 14.24 5.43 21.24
N PRO A 205 14.94 6.50 20.81
CA PRO A 205 15.89 6.41 19.70
C PRO A 205 17.05 5.42 19.97
N GLU A 206 17.41 5.21 21.22
CA GLU A 206 18.47 4.25 21.69
C GLU A 206 18.04 2.80 21.46
N ASP A 207 16.75 2.51 21.47
CA ASP A 207 16.19 1.18 21.24
C ASP A 207 15.90 0.91 19.75
N MET A 208 16.25 1.84 18.86
CA MET A 208 16.00 1.72 17.42
C MET A 208 17.25 1.22 16.69
N HIS A 209 17.16 0.06 16.06
CA HIS A 209 18.29 -0.60 15.39
C HIS A 209 17.95 -0.98 13.93
N LEU A 210 19.01 -1.25 13.15
CA LEU A 210 18.89 -1.88 11.84
C LEU A 210 18.61 -3.38 12.01
N PHE A 211 17.62 -3.90 11.29
CA PHE A 211 17.16 -5.29 11.33
C PHE A 211 16.80 -5.75 12.76
N PRO A 212 15.86 -5.03 13.43
CA PRO A 212 15.65 -5.13 14.87
C PRO A 212 14.96 -6.42 15.34
N ARG A 213 14.35 -7.18 14.44
CA ARG A 213 13.48 -8.30 14.84
C ARG A 213 14.00 -9.63 14.38
N MET A 214 14.09 -10.53 15.34
CA MET A 214 14.35 -11.95 15.12
C MET A 214 13.13 -12.82 15.44
N TRP A 215 12.11 -12.33 16.18
CA TRP A 215 10.92 -13.05 16.57
C TRP A 215 9.70 -12.12 16.77
N ASP A 216 8.54 -12.75 16.97
CA ASP A 216 7.32 -12.04 17.34
C ASP A 216 7.40 -11.51 18.77
N GLN A 217 6.93 -10.27 18.99
CA GLN A 217 6.78 -9.66 20.31
C GLN A 217 5.48 -10.07 21.02
N GLY A 218 4.78 -11.11 20.54
CA GLY A 218 3.63 -11.68 21.22
C GLY A 218 3.97 -12.09 22.66
N ASN A 219 2.94 -12.19 23.51
CA ASN A 219 3.08 -12.51 24.94
C ASN A 219 3.67 -13.91 25.24
N GLU A 220 4.25 -14.59 24.27
CA GLU A 220 4.89 -15.88 24.47
C GLU A 220 6.25 -15.67 25.13
N GLN A 221 6.34 -16.12 26.38
CA GLN A 221 7.57 -16.09 27.15
C GLN A 221 8.58 -17.09 26.58
N GLY A 222 9.85 -16.72 26.57
CA GLY A 222 10.96 -17.60 26.25
C GLY A 222 11.53 -17.51 24.82
N HIS A 223 10.99 -16.66 23.95
CA HIS A 223 11.56 -16.47 22.61
C HIS A 223 12.99 -15.89 22.65
N ALA A 224 13.24 -14.93 23.52
CA ALA A 224 14.57 -14.36 23.71
C ALA A 224 15.59 -15.41 24.14
N ASP A 225 15.24 -16.19 25.16
CA ASP A 225 16.09 -17.26 25.69
C ASP A 225 16.32 -18.37 24.65
N TYR A 226 15.31 -18.70 23.87
CA TYR A 226 15.41 -19.67 22.78
C TYR A 226 16.43 -19.22 21.72
N TYR A 227 16.38 -17.96 21.27
CA TYR A 227 17.31 -17.43 20.29
C TYR A 227 18.72 -17.25 20.90
N ALA A 228 18.83 -16.81 22.16
CA ALA A 228 20.09 -16.68 22.86
C ALA A 228 20.80 -18.05 22.95
N ASN A 229 20.08 -19.08 23.33
CA ASN A 229 20.60 -20.46 23.38
C ASN A 229 21.01 -20.99 22.00
N TRP A 230 20.24 -20.66 20.95
CA TRP A 230 20.56 -21.07 19.58
C TRP A 230 21.82 -20.38 19.04
N MET A 231 21.99 -19.11 19.34
CA MET A 231 23.16 -18.30 18.93
C MET A 231 24.35 -18.45 19.87
N GLN A 232 24.21 -19.21 20.96
CA GLN A 232 25.24 -19.36 22.02
C GLN A 232 25.73 -18.01 22.60
N ILE A 233 24.81 -17.06 22.68
CA ILE A 233 25.03 -15.75 23.30
C ILE A 233 24.31 -15.82 24.66
N GLY A 234 25.08 -16.16 25.69
CA GLY A 234 24.62 -16.21 27.05
C GLY A 234 25.43 -15.29 27.93
#